data_4375aad2ec754d87e9d7ef16514aca2d
#
_entry.id   4375aad2ec754d87e9d7ef16514aca2d
#
_cell.length_a   1.000
_cell.length_b   1.000
_cell.length_c   1.000
_cell.angle_alpha   90.00
_cell.angle_beta   90.00
_cell.angle_gamma   90.00
#
_symmetry.space_group_name_H-M   'P 1'
#
loop_
_entity.id
_entity.type
_entity.pdbx_description
1 polymer ?
#
loop_
_entity_poly.entity_id
_entity_poly.type
_entity_poly.pdbx_seq_one_letter_code
_entity_poly.pdbx_strand_id
1 'polypeptide(L)'
;MRTGVFLFGGVEMDDAGSGPPIPTDRRFDNEEIWSATERLVNAGVVAEQLGYDSYWLTEHHFQYEGYEVVPNGLMLGVAIAERTERVRLGMAFNIVPQWHPLRFAEDFATLHNLSGGRAILGIGRGTVPREAQTLGSAIGSFDNPDQKASDD
;
A
#
# COMPACT_ATOMS: atom_id res chain seq x y z
N MET A 1 9.79 -6.26 -23.11
CA MET A 1 9.95 -6.41 -21.65
C MET A 1 8.97 -5.45 -21.01
N ARG A 2 8.26 -5.85 -19.94
CA ARG A 2 7.40 -4.92 -19.18
C ARG A 2 8.16 -4.42 -17.97
N THR A 3 8.01 -3.14 -17.67
CA THR A 3 8.70 -2.45 -16.57
C THR A 3 7.69 -1.81 -15.62
N GLY A 4 8.00 -1.80 -14.34
CA GLY A 4 7.15 -1.17 -13.33
C GLY A 4 7.96 -0.39 -12.30
N VAL A 5 7.32 0.58 -11.68
CA VAL A 5 7.84 1.32 -10.53
C VAL A 5 7.07 0.91 -9.30
N PHE A 6 7.78 0.65 -8.22
CA PHE A 6 7.23 0.34 -6.92
C PHE A 6 7.71 1.37 -5.90
N LEU A 7 6.80 1.97 -5.14
CA LEU A 7 7.12 2.96 -4.13
C LEU A 7 6.46 2.66 -2.79
N PHE A 8 7.23 2.84 -1.73
CA PHE A 8 6.72 3.04 -0.38
C PHE A 8 6.29 4.48 -0.21
N GLY A 9 5.21 4.72 0.49
CA GLY A 9 4.63 6.04 0.65
C GLY A 9 4.87 6.65 2.01
N GLY A 10 6.13 6.89 2.36
CA GLY A 10 6.48 7.48 3.66
C GLY A 10 6.50 9.00 3.67
N VAL A 11 6.34 9.58 4.87
CA VAL A 11 6.68 10.96 5.13
C VAL A 11 8.21 11.09 5.07
N GLU A 12 8.72 12.18 4.52
CA GLU A 12 10.15 12.43 4.44
C GLU A 12 10.72 12.68 5.84
N MET A 13 11.79 11.96 6.20
CA MET A 13 12.42 12.06 7.50
C MET A 13 13.91 11.68 7.42
N ASP A 14 14.74 12.35 8.20
CA ASP A 14 16.20 12.19 8.15
C ASP A 14 16.69 10.83 8.64
N ASP A 15 15.92 10.16 9.47
CA ASP A 15 16.27 8.88 10.09
C ASP A 15 15.55 7.67 9.45
N ALA A 16 14.89 7.85 8.31
CA ALA A 16 14.26 6.76 7.59
C ALA A 16 15.30 5.67 7.26
N GLY A 17 15.03 4.44 7.71
CA GLY A 17 15.94 3.31 7.47
C GLY A 17 17.17 3.25 8.37
N SER A 18 17.31 4.13 9.35
CA SER A 18 18.50 4.17 10.25
C SER A 18 18.57 2.99 11.23
N GLY A 19 17.51 2.21 11.34
CA GLY A 19 17.44 1.10 12.31
C GLY A 19 17.14 1.55 13.75
N PRO A 20 17.11 0.59 14.70
CA PRO A 20 16.77 0.89 16.09
C PRO A 20 17.84 1.78 16.78
N PRO A 21 17.44 2.60 17.79
CA PRO A 21 16.05 2.74 18.27
C PRO A 21 15.20 3.61 17.34
N ILE A 22 13.98 3.14 17.05
CA ILE A 22 13.03 3.88 16.23
C ILE A 22 12.03 4.60 17.14
N PRO A 23 11.84 5.93 17.03
CA PRO A 23 10.83 6.64 17.81
C PRO A 23 9.42 6.08 17.52
N THR A 24 8.69 5.70 18.57
CA THR A 24 7.35 5.12 18.46
C THR A 24 6.23 6.15 18.66
N ASP A 25 6.62 7.37 19.00
CA ASP A 25 5.73 8.51 19.29
C ASP A 25 5.79 9.60 18.21
N ARG A 26 6.29 9.24 17.00
CA ARG A 26 6.35 10.17 15.87
C ARG A 26 5.01 10.82 15.62
N ARG A 27 5.06 12.11 15.34
CA ARG A 27 3.91 12.92 14.92
C ARG A 27 4.36 13.80 13.79
N PHE A 28 3.57 13.83 12.75
CA PHE A 28 3.71 14.72 11.61
C PHE A 28 2.46 15.56 11.51
N ASP A 29 2.59 16.77 11.00
CA ASP A 29 1.42 17.61 10.77
C ASP A 29 0.65 17.17 9.52
N ASN A 30 -0.55 17.70 9.35
CA ASN A 30 -1.41 17.32 8.23
C ASN A 30 -0.81 17.71 6.87
N GLU A 31 -0.02 18.77 6.80
CA GLU A 31 0.62 19.24 5.57
C GLU A 31 1.71 18.29 5.11
N GLU A 32 2.53 17.77 6.04
CA GLU A 32 3.56 16.76 5.77
C GLU A 32 2.94 15.45 5.27
N ILE A 33 1.87 14.98 5.93
CA ILE A 33 1.13 13.76 5.53
C ILE A 33 0.47 13.95 4.17
N TRP A 34 -0.17 15.10 3.96
CA TRP A 34 -0.79 15.42 2.66
C TRP A 34 0.26 15.49 1.56
N SER A 35 1.39 16.15 1.78
CA SER A 35 2.49 16.23 0.81
C SER A 35 3.02 14.84 0.45
N ALA A 36 3.17 13.93 1.43
CA ALA A 36 3.58 12.56 1.16
C ALA A 36 2.56 11.81 0.26
N THR A 37 1.27 11.99 0.53
CA THR A 37 0.19 11.41 -0.28
C THR A 37 0.19 11.95 -1.71
N GLU A 38 0.30 13.27 -1.88
CA GLU A 38 0.37 13.91 -3.20
C GLU A 38 1.62 13.49 -3.99
N ARG A 39 2.76 13.32 -3.33
CA ARG A 39 3.97 12.78 -3.99
C ARG A 39 3.74 11.40 -4.58
N LEU A 40 3.03 10.51 -3.87
CA LEU A 40 2.69 9.18 -4.39
C LEU A 40 1.79 9.24 -5.61
N VAL A 41 0.75 10.07 -5.57
CA VAL A 41 -0.15 10.23 -6.71
C VAL A 41 0.60 10.81 -7.92
N ASN A 42 1.42 11.83 -7.71
CA ASN A 42 2.22 12.45 -8.76
C ASN A 42 3.28 11.50 -9.31
N ALA A 43 3.88 10.65 -8.49
CA ALA A 43 4.83 9.64 -8.96
C ALA A 43 4.18 8.63 -9.93
N GLY A 44 2.91 8.27 -9.75
CA GLY A 44 2.15 7.47 -10.72
C GLY A 44 1.99 8.18 -12.06
N VAL A 45 1.73 9.49 -12.05
CA VAL A 45 1.67 10.32 -13.28
C VAL A 45 3.04 10.37 -13.97
N VAL A 46 4.11 10.61 -13.21
CA VAL A 46 5.48 10.63 -13.74
C VAL A 46 5.88 9.26 -14.31
N ALA A 47 5.49 8.16 -13.64
CA ALA A 47 5.75 6.81 -14.15
C ALA A 47 5.13 6.61 -15.55
N GLU A 48 3.90 7.09 -15.76
CA GLU A 48 3.27 7.06 -17.08
C GLU A 48 4.02 7.93 -18.11
N GLN A 49 4.41 9.14 -17.73
CA GLN A 49 5.15 10.06 -18.61
C GLN A 49 6.50 9.49 -19.05
N LEU A 50 7.17 8.76 -18.17
CA LEU A 50 8.43 8.06 -18.43
C LEU A 50 8.26 6.74 -19.17
N GLY A 51 7.03 6.30 -19.46
CA GLY A 51 6.74 5.11 -20.24
C GLY A 51 6.80 3.79 -19.48
N TYR A 52 6.70 3.80 -18.15
CA TYR A 52 6.55 2.57 -17.38
C TYR A 52 5.20 1.90 -17.64
N ASP A 53 5.19 0.57 -17.66
CA ASP A 53 3.98 -0.23 -17.91
C ASP A 53 3.06 -0.28 -16.68
N SER A 54 3.61 -0.16 -15.47
CA SER A 54 2.87 -0.28 -14.23
C SER A 54 3.48 0.52 -13.09
N TYR A 55 2.60 1.00 -12.21
CA TYR A 55 2.93 1.66 -10.96
C TYR A 55 2.34 0.88 -9.79
N TRP A 56 3.13 0.66 -8.74
CA TRP A 56 2.79 -0.22 -7.63
C TRP A 56 2.87 0.51 -6.30
N LEU A 57 1.83 0.34 -5.49
CA LEU A 57 1.72 0.86 -4.13
C LEU A 57 1.79 -0.28 -3.10
N THR A 58 2.17 0.07 -1.88
CA THR A 58 2.07 -0.82 -0.70
C THR A 58 0.70 -0.69 -0.03
N GLU A 59 0.46 -1.50 0.99
CA GLU A 59 -0.54 -1.28 2.03
C GLU A 59 0.14 -1.47 3.38
N HIS A 60 0.16 -0.41 4.19
CA HIS A 60 0.74 -0.42 5.52
C HIS A 60 -0.06 0.43 6.50
N HIS A 61 -0.09 -0.02 7.76
CA HIS A 61 -0.86 0.59 8.83
C HIS A 61 0.00 0.83 10.06
N PHE A 62 -0.22 1.96 10.74
CA PHE A 62 0.40 2.26 12.04
C PHE A 62 1.93 2.18 12.05
N GLN A 63 2.57 2.44 10.93
CA GLN A 63 4.02 2.40 10.81
C GLN A 63 4.66 3.70 11.28
N TYR A 64 5.49 3.62 12.30
CA TYR A 64 6.35 4.73 12.74
C TYR A 64 7.76 4.62 12.16
N GLU A 65 8.15 3.46 11.62
CA GLU A 65 9.47 3.22 11.04
C GLU A 65 9.70 4.02 9.76
N GLY A 66 8.76 3.97 8.84
CA GLY A 66 8.77 4.69 7.57
C GLY A 66 7.66 5.72 7.47
N TYR A 67 6.77 5.75 8.46
CA TYR A 67 5.55 6.57 8.50
C TYR A 67 4.80 6.57 7.17
N GLU A 68 4.47 5.36 6.71
CA GLU A 68 3.79 5.17 5.44
C GLU A 68 2.34 5.66 5.50
N VAL A 69 1.95 6.41 4.46
CA VAL A 69 0.64 7.05 4.35
C VAL A 69 -0.29 6.30 3.39
N VAL A 70 -0.11 4.99 3.27
CA VAL A 70 -0.86 4.14 2.33
C VAL A 70 -1.69 3.07 3.06
N PRO A 71 -2.65 3.45 3.90
CA PRO A 71 -3.53 2.46 4.54
C PRO A 71 -4.57 1.89 3.58
N ASN A 72 -4.74 2.48 2.39
CA ASN A 72 -5.65 2.00 1.36
C ASN A 72 -5.12 2.36 -0.04
N GLY A 73 -4.37 1.45 -0.63
CA GLY A 73 -3.80 1.63 -1.97
C GLY A 73 -4.87 1.71 -3.07
N LEU A 74 -6.05 1.09 -2.89
CA LEU A 74 -7.13 1.15 -3.87
C LEU A 74 -7.68 2.58 -4.04
N MET A 75 -7.83 3.32 -2.94
CA MET A 75 -8.27 4.73 -3.01
C MET A 75 -7.22 5.62 -3.69
N LEU A 76 -5.94 5.43 -3.38
CA LEU A 76 -4.87 6.13 -4.09
C LEU A 76 -4.81 5.74 -5.57
N GLY A 77 -5.07 4.47 -5.87
CA GLY A 77 -5.19 3.98 -7.23
C GLY A 77 -6.27 4.73 -8.04
N VAL A 78 -7.41 5.05 -7.43
CA VAL A 78 -8.45 5.89 -8.08
C VAL A 78 -7.92 7.29 -8.38
N ALA A 79 -7.25 7.94 -7.42
CA ALA A 79 -6.70 9.29 -7.61
C ALA A 79 -5.62 9.33 -8.73
N ILE A 80 -4.85 8.26 -8.89
CA ILE A 80 -3.87 8.12 -9.98
C ILE A 80 -4.59 7.82 -11.30
N ALA A 81 -5.62 6.97 -11.28
CA ALA A 81 -6.39 6.60 -12.46
C ALA A 81 -7.01 7.83 -13.16
N GLU A 82 -7.52 8.77 -12.38
CA GLU A 82 -8.09 10.03 -12.87
C GLU A 82 -7.07 10.97 -13.53
N ARG A 83 -5.78 10.77 -13.26
CA ARG A 83 -4.69 11.62 -13.77
C ARG A 83 -3.84 10.91 -14.84
N THR A 84 -4.18 9.67 -15.21
CA THR A 84 -3.42 8.81 -16.12
C THR A 84 -4.33 8.06 -17.09
N GLU A 85 -3.80 7.61 -18.22
CA GLU A 85 -4.58 6.92 -19.26
C GLU A 85 -4.10 5.50 -19.57
N ARG A 86 -2.82 5.18 -19.31
CA ARG A 86 -2.18 3.95 -19.79
C ARG A 86 -1.54 3.11 -18.70
N VAL A 87 -0.87 3.74 -17.73
CA VAL A 87 -0.14 3.01 -16.67
C VAL A 87 -1.10 2.10 -15.90
N ARG A 88 -0.69 0.87 -15.70
CA ARG A 88 -1.45 -0.10 -14.91
C ARG A 88 -1.16 0.12 -13.43
N LEU A 89 -2.18 -0.04 -12.61
CA LEU A 89 -2.15 0.29 -11.18
C LEU A 89 -2.21 -1.00 -10.38
N GLY A 90 -1.11 -1.32 -9.72
CA GLY A 90 -0.95 -2.53 -8.91
C GLY A 90 -0.82 -2.22 -7.42
N MET A 91 -1.25 -3.18 -6.60
CA MET A 91 -1.00 -3.18 -5.16
C MET A 91 -0.04 -4.32 -4.85
N ALA A 92 1.06 -4.00 -4.17
CA ALA A 92 2.03 -4.99 -3.78
C ALA A 92 2.34 -4.86 -2.27
N PHE A 93 1.38 -5.28 -1.43
CA PHE A 93 0.14 -6.01 -1.76
C PHE A 93 -1.06 -5.43 -1.01
N ASN A 94 -2.30 -5.76 -1.43
CA ASN A 94 -3.45 -5.64 -0.53
C ASN A 94 -3.37 -6.77 0.50
N ILE A 95 -3.46 -6.43 1.77
CA ILE A 95 -3.34 -7.40 2.87
C ILE A 95 -4.72 -7.98 3.18
N VAL A 96 -5.15 -8.90 2.33
CA VAL A 96 -6.53 -9.41 2.33
C VAL A 96 -7.05 -9.95 3.67
N PRO A 97 -6.22 -10.51 4.58
CA PRO A 97 -6.72 -10.90 5.90
C PRO A 97 -7.19 -9.74 6.78
N GLN A 98 -6.82 -8.53 6.44
CA GLN A 98 -7.22 -7.30 7.15
C GLN A 98 -8.48 -6.67 6.57
N TRP A 99 -9.04 -7.24 5.50
CA TRP A 99 -10.20 -6.75 4.81
C TRP A 99 -11.41 -7.67 4.98
N HIS A 100 -12.60 -7.08 5.01
CA HIS A 100 -13.80 -7.87 4.76
C HIS A 100 -13.82 -8.28 3.28
N PRO A 101 -13.86 -9.58 2.93
CA PRO A 101 -13.61 -10.04 1.56
C PRO A 101 -14.57 -9.48 0.52
N LEU A 102 -15.85 -9.32 0.87
CA LEU A 102 -16.83 -8.74 -0.04
C LEU A 102 -16.54 -7.25 -0.30
N ARG A 103 -16.23 -6.49 0.77
CA ARG A 103 -15.88 -5.07 0.61
C ARG A 103 -14.64 -4.87 -0.21
N PHE A 104 -13.62 -5.68 0.02
CA PHE A 104 -12.39 -5.67 -0.80
C PHE A 104 -12.70 -5.93 -2.28
N ALA A 105 -13.53 -6.92 -2.59
CA ALA A 105 -13.90 -7.25 -3.95
C ALA A 105 -14.67 -6.09 -4.63
N GLU A 106 -15.58 -5.43 -3.92
CA GLU A 106 -16.33 -4.26 -4.40
C GLU A 106 -15.41 -3.06 -4.66
N ASP A 107 -14.49 -2.77 -3.73
CA ASP A 107 -13.56 -1.64 -3.84
C ASP A 107 -12.56 -1.87 -4.98
N PHE A 108 -12.04 -3.10 -5.13
CA PHE A 108 -11.17 -3.45 -6.27
C PHE A 108 -11.92 -3.36 -7.61
N ALA A 109 -13.15 -3.86 -7.68
CA ALA A 109 -13.97 -3.76 -8.90
C ALA A 109 -14.26 -2.28 -9.25
N THR A 110 -14.47 -1.45 -8.24
CA THR A 110 -14.66 0.00 -8.43
C THR A 110 -13.42 0.65 -9.04
N LEU A 111 -12.23 0.40 -8.48
CA LEU A 111 -10.97 0.87 -9.05
C LEU A 111 -10.78 0.36 -10.48
N HIS A 112 -11.05 -0.94 -10.71
CA HIS A 112 -10.91 -1.54 -12.04
C HIS A 112 -11.78 -0.86 -13.09
N ASN A 113 -13.04 -0.58 -12.73
CA ASN A 113 -13.98 0.09 -13.62
C ASN A 113 -13.59 1.56 -13.87
N LEU A 114 -13.27 2.32 -12.80
CA LEU A 114 -12.87 3.72 -12.92
C LEU A 114 -11.56 3.89 -13.71
N SER A 115 -10.64 2.95 -13.58
CA SER A 115 -9.37 2.96 -14.34
C SER A 115 -9.48 2.42 -15.77
N GLY A 116 -10.67 2.03 -16.24
CA GLY A 116 -10.84 1.44 -17.57
C GLY A 116 -10.11 0.09 -17.73
N GLY A 117 -10.08 -0.73 -16.67
CA GLY A 117 -9.47 -2.06 -16.69
C GLY A 117 -7.98 -2.11 -16.40
N ARG A 118 -7.38 -1.01 -15.93
CA ARG A 118 -5.93 -0.91 -15.67
C ARG A 118 -5.49 -1.44 -14.31
N ALA A 119 -6.42 -1.75 -13.39
CA ALA A 119 -6.07 -2.28 -12.08
C ALA A 119 -5.45 -3.69 -12.17
N ILE A 120 -4.43 -3.93 -11.34
CA ILE A 120 -3.77 -5.23 -11.18
C ILE A 120 -4.01 -5.68 -9.74
N LEU A 121 -4.62 -6.86 -9.58
CA LEU A 121 -4.83 -7.44 -8.26
C LEU A 121 -3.52 -8.03 -7.73
N GLY A 122 -2.99 -7.43 -6.68
CA GLY A 122 -1.92 -8.00 -5.88
C GLY A 122 -2.42 -8.24 -4.47
N ILE A 123 -2.28 -9.45 -3.96
CA ILE A 123 -2.75 -9.85 -2.63
C ILE A 123 -1.62 -10.45 -1.81
N GLY A 124 -1.63 -10.15 -0.52
CA GLY A 124 -0.68 -10.67 0.44
C GLY A 124 -1.33 -11.04 1.76
N ARG A 125 -0.62 -11.82 2.56
CA ARG A 125 -1.08 -12.23 3.89
C ARG A 125 -0.78 -11.21 4.99
N GLY A 126 0.10 -10.26 4.71
CA GLY A 126 0.67 -9.38 5.73
C GLY A 126 1.82 -10.04 6.51
N THR A 127 2.74 -9.22 6.98
CA THR A 127 3.93 -9.68 7.71
C THR A 127 4.22 -8.83 8.95
N VAL A 128 3.45 -7.77 9.18
CA VAL A 128 3.67 -6.83 10.30
C VAL A 128 2.75 -7.21 11.46
N PRO A 129 3.29 -7.75 12.58
CA PRO A 129 2.46 -8.22 13.70
C PRO A 129 1.57 -7.14 14.30
N ARG A 130 2.07 -5.91 14.38
CA ARG A 130 1.32 -4.77 14.92
C ARG A 130 0.06 -4.47 14.10
N GLU A 131 0.16 -4.50 12.76
CA GLU A 131 -0.98 -4.30 11.88
C GLU A 131 -2.03 -5.39 12.08
N ALA A 132 -1.61 -6.64 12.08
CA ALA A 132 -2.48 -7.79 12.28
C ALA A 132 -3.20 -7.77 13.63
N GLN A 133 -2.47 -7.48 14.72
CA GLN A 133 -3.03 -7.39 16.06
C GLN A 133 -4.05 -6.26 16.19
N THR A 134 -3.75 -5.09 15.60
CA THR A 134 -4.62 -3.91 15.70
C THR A 134 -5.89 -4.06 14.86
N LEU A 135 -5.80 -4.67 13.68
CA LEU A 135 -6.92 -4.87 12.76
C LEU A 135 -7.67 -6.20 12.98
N GLY A 136 -7.24 -6.99 13.96
CA GLY A 136 -7.92 -8.24 14.33
C GLY A 136 -7.71 -9.39 13.35
N SER A 137 -6.64 -9.33 12.54
CA SER A 137 -6.29 -10.40 11.62
C SER A 137 -5.56 -11.53 12.34
N ALA A 138 -6.02 -12.77 12.20
CA ALA A 138 -5.38 -13.95 12.78
C ALA A 138 -4.08 -14.36 12.05
N ILE A 139 -3.82 -13.86 10.86
CA ILE A 139 -2.82 -14.38 9.91
C ILE A 139 -1.47 -13.64 9.99
N GLY A 140 -1.37 -12.51 10.68
CA GLY A 140 -0.15 -11.69 10.74
C GLY A 140 0.89 -12.11 11.77
N SER A 141 0.62 -13.06 12.63
CA SER A 141 1.53 -13.49 13.71
C SER A 141 2.28 -14.76 13.30
N PHE A 142 3.59 -14.65 13.14
CA PHE A 142 4.48 -15.81 12.94
C PHE A 142 4.46 -16.81 14.11
N ASP A 143 3.91 -16.39 15.26
CA ASP A 143 3.80 -17.19 16.48
C ASP A 143 2.41 -17.82 16.66
N ASN A 144 1.51 -17.71 15.69
CA ASN A 144 0.20 -18.35 15.77
C ASN A 144 0.34 -19.85 15.47
N PRO A 145 0.08 -20.76 16.44
CA PRO A 145 0.19 -22.20 16.23
C PRO A 145 -0.74 -22.74 15.15
N ASP A 146 -1.89 -22.08 14.91
CA ASP A 146 -2.84 -22.49 13.87
C ASP A 146 -2.32 -22.18 12.45
N GLN A 147 -1.38 -21.25 12.30
CA GLN A 147 -0.76 -20.96 11.03
C GLN A 147 0.27 -22.03 10.62
N LYS A 148 0.98 -22.62 11.59
CA LYS A 148 1.91 -23.74 11.33
C LYS A 148 1.18 -24.98 10.79
N ALA A 149 -0.06 -25.19 11.20
CA ALA A 149 -0.88 -26.31 10.75
C ALA A 149 -1.47 -26.13 9.33
N SER A 150 -1.43 -24.92 8.77
CA SER A 150 -1.93 -24.63 7.41
C SER A 150 -0.84 -24.60 6.34
N ASP A 151 0.42 -24.55 6.76
CA ASP A 151 1.60 -24.52 5.87
C ASP A 151 2.22 -25.92 5.68
N ASP A 152 1.74 -26.95 6.42
CA ASP A 152 2.04 -28.37 6.25
C ASP A 152 0.94 -29.09 5.44
#